data_9616b65ed1b4ed4bf283b4e769eb362f
#
_entry.id   9616b65ed1b4ed4bf283b4e769eb362f
#
_cell.length_a   1.000
_cell.length_b   1.000
_cell.length_c   1.000
_cell.angle_alpha   90.00
_cell.angle_beta   90.00
_cell.angle_gamma   90.00
#
_symmetry.space_group_name_H-M   'P 1'
#
loop_
_entity.id
_entity.type
_entity.pdbx_description
1 polymer ?
#
loop_
_entity_poly.entity_id
_entity_poly.type
_entity_poly.pdbx_seq_one_letter_code
_entity_poly.pdbx_strand_id
1 'polypeptide(L)'
;MMKSVFSFSIRADRFRVKQMIRFYRLCESLQLMIYVCGRSTVRQTKRLPDFLTILIRDLSMSDKCLVVIEGSRMRQAKQALKRIGGLSLQPVPSI
;
A
#
# COMPACT_ATOMS: atom_id res chain seq x y z
N MET A 1 -6.27 -14.46 16.76
CA MET A 1 -6.34 -14.29 15.31
C MET A 1 -4.95 -14.04 14.75
N MET A 2 -4.63 -14.75 13.68
CA MET A 2 -3.33 -14.56 13.06
C MET A 2 -3.36 -13.37 12.11
N LYS A 3 -2.38 -12.50 12.23
CA LYS A 3 -2.20 -11.40 11.30
C LYS A 3 -1.49 -11.90 10.05
N SER A 4 -1.97 -11.47 8.91
CA SER A 4 -1.37 -11.78 7.63
C SER A 4 -0.70 -10.55 7.05
N VAL A 5 0.30 -10.78 6.21
CA VAL A 5 1.05 -9.71 5.54
C VAL A 5 0.92 -9.90 4.03
N PHE A 6 0.72 -8.81 3.32
CA PHE A 6 0.65 -8.82 1.87
C PHE A 6 1.43 -7.64 1.32
N SER A 7 2.29 -7.92 0.35
CA SER A 7 3.13 -6.91 -0.28
C SER A 7 2.73 -6.73 -1.74
N PHE A 8 2.75 -5.49 -2.21
CA PHE A 8 2.45 -5.22 -3.61
C PHE A 8 3.14 -3.93 -4.03
N SER A 9 3.26 -3.76 -5.34
CA SER A 9 3.90 -2.58 -5.91
C SER A 9 2.86 -1.58 -6.39
N ILE A 10 3.19 -0.31 -6.24
CA ILE A 10 2.42 0.80 -6.79
C ILE A 10 3.27 1.47 -7.86
N ARG A 11 2.68 1.75 -9.02
CA ARG A 11 3.37 2.43 -10.12
C ARG A 11 2.92 3.88 -10.20
N ALA A 12 3.90 4.76 -10.38
CA ALA A 12 3.66 6.20 -10.41
C ALA A 12 2.73 6.62 -11.54
N ASP A 13 2.80 5.92 -12.69
CA ASP A 13 2.00 6.27 -13.87
C ASP A 13 0.54 5.85 -13.77
N ARG A 14 0.19 5.02 -12.79
CA ARG A 14 -1.16 4.45 -12.68
C ARG A 14 -1.84 4.69 -11.34
N PHE A 15 -1.11 5.17 -10.35
CA PHE A 15 -1.67 5.33 -9.01
C PHE A 15 -1.69 6.81 -8.63
N ARG A 16 -2.83 7.45 -8.88
CA ARG A 16 -3.00 8.88 -8.63
C ARG A 16 -3.50 9.14 -7.21
N VAL A 17 -3.48 10.41 -6.81
CA VAL A 17 -3.87 10.82 -5.46
C VAL A 17 -5.25 10.30 -5.07
N LYS A 18 -6.20 10.33 -6.00
CA LYS A 18 -7.56 9.84 -5.75
C LYS A 18 -7.55 8.35 -5.36
N GLN A 19 -6.72 7.56 -6.04
CA GLN A 19 -6.59 6.13 -5.76
C GLN A 19 -5.85 5.90 -4.45
N MET A 20 -4.86 6.74 -4.14
CA MET A 20 -4.15 6.68 -2.86
C MET A 20 -5.10 6.87 -1.69
N ILE A 21 -6.00 7.84 -1.81
CA ILE A 21 -6.98 8.12 -0.77
C ILE A 21 -7.95 6.94 -0.60
N ARG A 22 -8.43 6.39 -1.72
CA ARG A 22 -9.30 5.22 -1.68
C ARG A 22 -8.64 4.04 -1.01
N PHE A 23 -7.39 3.79 -1.37
CA PHE A 23 -6.61 2.70 -0.80
C PHE A 23 -6.45 2.88 0.71
N TYR A 24 -6.06 4.07 1.12
CA TYR A 24 -5.85 4.34 2.54
C TYR A 24 -7.13 4.16 3.35
N ARG A 25 -8.25 4.68 2.85
CA ARG A 25 -9.53 4.56 3.54
C ARG A 25 -10.00 3.11 3.64
N LEU A 26 -9.73 2.33 2.59
CA LEU A 26 -10.04 0.91 2.62
C LEU A 26 -9.26 0.21 3.73
N CYS A 27 -7.96 0.45 3.79
CA CYS A 27 -7.11 -0.14 4.80
C CYS A 27 -7.54 0.28 6.21
N GLU A 28 -7.91 1.53 6.36
CA GLU A 28 -8.38 2.05 7.64
C GLU A 28 -9.67 1.34 8.07
N SER A 29 -10.60 1.14 7.16
CA SER A 29 -11.87 0.47 7.46
C SER A 29 -11.68 -0.99 7.83
N LEU A 30 -10.64 -1.62 7.32
CA LEU A 30 -10.30 -3.02 7.62
C LEU A 30 -9.27 -3.14 8.74
N GLN A 31 -8.90 -2.03 9.35
CA GLN A 31 -7.92 -1.97 10.44
C GLN A 31 -6.57 -2.57 10.07
N LEU A 32 -6.13 -2.29 8.85
CA LEU A 32 -4.85 -2.76 8.37
C LEU A 32 -3.75 -1.75 8.69
N MET A 33 -2.57 -2.27 8.99
CA MET A 33 -1.36 -1.46 9.13
C MET A 33 -0.72 -1.33 7.76
N ILE A 34 -0.25 -0.12 7.44
CA ILE A 34 0.35 0.17 6.14
C ILE A 34 1.81 0.56 6.33
N TYR A 35 2.70 -0.11 5.60
CA TYR A 35 4.13 0.18 5.59
C TYR A 35 4.53 0.54 4.16
N VAL A 36 5.25 1.64 4.00
CA VAL A 36 5.80 2.04 2.72
C VAL A 36 7.29 1.75 2.74
N CYS A 37 7.75 0.95 1.80
CA CYS A 37 9.15 0.52 1.73
C CYS A 37 9.90 1.31 0.69
N GLY A 38 10.85 2.11 1.13
CA GLY A 38 11.79 2.81 0.28
C GLY A 38 13.06 1.99 0.07
N ARG A 39 14.08 2.60 -0.54
CA ARG A 39 15.33 1.91 -0.85
C ARG A 39 16.04 1.34 0.38
N SER A 40 16.03 2.10 1.48
CA SER A 40 16.75 1.70 2.68
C SER A 40 15.91 1.87 3.94
N THR A 41 14.63 2.22 3.78
CA THR A 41 13.78 2.50 4.93
C THR A 41 12.41 1.86 4.75
N VAL A 42 11.85 1.40 5.88
CA VAL A 42 10.46 0.96 5.95
C VAL A 42 9.76 1.91 6.91
N ARG A 43 8.70 2.55 6.44
CA ARG A 43 7.98 3.52 7.24
C ARG A 43 6.53 3.09 7.43
N GLN A 44 6.11 3.02 8.68
CA GLN A 44 4.72 2.78 9.02
C GLN A 44 3.95 4.09 8.87
N THR A 45 2.81 4.05 8.20
CA THR A 45 1.96 5.23 8.06
C THR A 45 0.70 5.05 8.89
N LYS A 46 0.44 6.00 9.77
CA LYS A 46 -0.71 5.96 10.68
C LYS A 46 -1.78 6.98 10.32
N ARG A 47 -1.47 7.93 9.46
CA ARG A 47 -2.38 9.02 9.09
C ARG A 47 -2.35 9.22 7.59
N LEU A 48 -3.48 9.61 7.03
CA LEU A 48 -3.59 9.83 5.59
C LEU A 48 -2.59 10.87 5.06
N PRO A 49 -2.40 12.04 5.70
CA PRO A 49 -1.41 13.01 5.20
C PRO A 49 0.00 12.43 5.14
N ASP A 50 0.39 11.65 6.14
CA ASP A 50 1.70 11.02 6.17
C ASP A 50 1.87 10.02 5.03
N PHE A 51 0.85 9.21 4.79
CA PHE A 51 0.84 8.23 3.72
C PHE A 51 1.00 8.93 2.36
N LEU A 52 0.23 9.99 2.12
CA LEU A 52 0.30 10.73 0.85
C LEU A 52 1.67 11.36 0.66
N THR A 53 2.21 11.98 1.70
CA THR A 53 3.51 12.65 1.62
C THR A 53 4.61 11.67 1.27
N ILE A 54 4.66 10.54 1.98
CA ILE A 54 5.70 9.54 1.77
C ILE A 54 5.56 8.91 0.39
N LEU A 55 4.35 8.57 -0.01
CA LEU A 55 4.11 7.88 -1.27
C LEU A 55 4.43 8.78 -2.47
N ILE A 56 3.98 10.04 -2.43
CA ILE A 56 4.25 10.98 -3.50
C ILE A 56 5.76 11.21 -3.63
N ARG A 57 6.45 11.34 -2.50
CA ARG A 57 7.89 11.53 -2.48
C ARG A 57 8.62 10.32 -3.08
N ASP A 58 8.27 9.11 -2.64
CA ASP A 58 8.92 7.89 -3.12
C ASP A 58 8.64 7.66 -4.60
N LEU A 59 7.41 7.91 -5.06
CA LEU A 59 7.07 7.74 -6.46
C LEU A 59 7.70 8.79 -7.36
N SER A 60 8.06 9.97 -6.83
CA SER A 60 8.78 10.98 -7.60
C SER A 60 10.25 10.61 -7.79
N MET A 61 10.79 9.78 -6.90
CA MET A 61 12.19 9.36 -6.96
C MET A 61 12.37 8.02 -7.66
N SER A 62 11.30 7.24 -7.79
CA SER A 62 11.33 5.92 -8.40
C SER A 62 9.97 5.63 -9.03
N ASP A 63 9.97 4.91 -10.15
CA ASP A 63 8.73 4.59 -10.86
C ASP A 63 7.84 3.63 -10.09
N LYS A 64 8.40 2.94 -9.11
CA LYS A 64 7.68 1.95 -8.32
C LYS A 64 7.91 2.17 -6.85
N CYS A 65 6.90 1.84 -6.07
CA CYS A 65 6.97 1.87 -4.61
C CYS A 65 6.39 0.57 -4.07
N LEU A 66 7.07 -0.03 -3.12
CA LEU A 66 6.58 -1.25 -2.46
C LEU A 66 5.77 -0.87 -1.23
N VAL A 67 4.58 -1.42 -1.15
CA VAL A 67 3.70 -1.20 -0.01
C VAL A 67 3.37 -2.54 0.62
N VAL A 68 3.45 -2.59 1.95
CA VAL A 68 3.13 -3.79 2.73
C VAL A 68 1.94 -3.46 3.62
N ILE A 69 0.95 -4.34 3.61
CA ILE A 69 -0.20 -4.22 4.52
C ILE A 69 -0.23 -5.43 5.44
N GLU A 70 -0.64 -5.19 6.68
CA GLU A 70 -0.70 -6.22 7.71
C GLU A 70 -2.02 -6.15 8.45
N GLY A 71 -2.64 -7.28 8.67
CA GLY A 71 -3.90 -7.33 9.43
C GLY A 71 -4.57 -8.69 9.38
N SER A 72 -5.69 -8.81 10.07
CA SER A 72 -6.43 -10.06 10.16
C SER A 72 -7.45 -10.25 9.04
N ARG A 73 -7.83 -9.18 8.35
CA ARG A 73 -8.85 -9.24 7.28
C ARG A 73 -8.24 -9.19 5.90
N MET A 74 -7.15 -9.93 5.70
CA MET A 74 -6.37 -9.85 4.48
C MET A 74 -7.13 -10.34 3.24
N ARG A 75 -7.97 -11.35 3.38
CA ARG A 75 -8.76 -11.86 2.24
C ARG A 75 -9.69 -10.78 1.69
N GLN A 76 -10.40 -10.07 2.58
CA GLN A 76 -11.27 -8.97 2.19
C GLN A 76 -10.49 -7.85 1.56
N ALA A 77 -9.32 -7.55 2.12
CA ALA A 77 -8.45 -6.50 1.59
C ALA A 77 -8.01 -6.82 0.16
N LYS A 78 -7.56 -8.04 -0.10
CA LYS A 78 -7.12 -8.44 -1.44
C LYS A 78 -8.24 -8.32 -2.46
N GLN A 79 -9.45 -8.73 -2.10
CA GLN A 79 -10.58 -8.63 -3.01
C GLN A 79 -10.93 -7.18 -3.32
N ALA A 80 -10.91 -6.32 -2.32
CA ALA A 80 -11.23 -4.91 -2.50
C ALA A 80 -10.14 -4.18 -3.27
N LEU A 81 -8.87 -4.54 -3.05
CA LEU A 81 -7.74 -3.91 -3.74
C LEU A 81 -7.77 -4.15 -5.24
N LYS A 82 -8.33 -5.27 -5.68
CA LYS A 82 -8.46 -5.55 -7.12
C LYS A 82 -9.32 -4.54 -7.84
N ARG A 83 -10.18 -3.83 -7.12
CA ARG A 83 -11.06 -2.81 -7.68
C ARG A 83 -10.40 -1.44 -7.77
N ILE A 84 -9.25 -1.28 -7.13
CA ILE A 84 -8.49 -0.04 -7.17
C ILE A 84 -7.47 -0.17 -8.29
N GLY A 85 -7.54 0.70 -9.29
CA GLY A 85 -6.58 0.69 -10.39
C GLY A 85 -5.22 1.17 -9.95
N GLY A 86 -4.18 0.79 -10.70
CA GLY A 86 -2.83 1.26 -10.47
C GLY A 86 -2.01 0.40 -9.53
N LEU A 87 -2.58 -0.67 -9.02
CA LEU A 87 -1.86 -1.60 -8.13
C LEU A 87 -1.44 -2.84 -8.89
N SER A 88 -0.20 -3.25 -8.70
CA SER A 88 0.28 -4.53 -9.18
C SER A 88 0.20 -5.51 -8.01
N LEU A 89 -0.84 -6.36 -8.03
CA LEU A 89 -1.13 -7.26 -6.93
C LEU A 89 -0.40 -8.59 -7.02
N GLN A 90 0.57 -8.69 -7.90
CA GLN A 90 1.40 -9.89 -7.95
C GLN A 90 2.22 -9.98 -6.67
N PRO A 91 2.23 -11.14 -6.02
CA PRO A 91 3.02 -11.28 -4.79
C PRO A 91 4.49 -11.01 -5.09
N VAL A 92 5.09 -10.14 -4.29
CA VAL A 92 6.52 -9.93 -4.37
C VAL A 92 7.17 -11.16 -3.74
N PRO A 93 8.10 -11.82 -4.46
CA PRO A 93 8.76 -13.00 -3.87
C PRO A 93 9.42 -12.61 -2.56
N SER A 94 9.11 -13.35 -1.51
CA SER A 94 9.77 -13.16 -0.23
C SER A 94 11.21 -13.64 -0.38
N ILE A 95 12.09 -12.80 0.04
CA ILE A 95 13.52 -13.12 0.04
C ILE A 95 13.88 -13.85 1.31
#